data_bd50d95430f30e6eeeb50d94511acc72
#
_entry.id   bd50d95430f30e6eeeb50d94511acc72
#
_cell.length_a   1.000
_cell.length_b   1.000
_cell.length_c   1.000
_cell.angle_alpha   90.00
_cell.angle_beta   90.00
_cell.angle_gamma   90.00
#
_symmetry.space_group_name_H-M   'P 1'
#
loop_
_entity.id
_entity.type
_entity.pdbx_description
1 polymer ?
#
loop_
_entity_poly.entity_id
_entity_poly.type
_entity_poly.pdbx_seq_one_letter_code
_entity_poly.pdbx_strand_id
1 'polypeptide(L)' 'MTERWYKQYRLNWIGESLRIFGFINREHLEKKFGISTPQASKDLNEYHRLNPDAMHYNVSLKKYIANIKDS' A
#
# COMPACT_ATOMS: atom_id res chain seq x y z
N MET A 1 15.61 -11.98 12.07
CA MET A 1 14.58 -11.02 11.71
C MET A 1 13.26 -11.72 11.53
N THR A 2 12.19 -11.20 12.11
CA THR A 2 10.91 -11.88 12.06
C THR A 2 10.10 -11.40 10.86
N GLU A 3 9.22 -12.28 10.41
CA GLU A 3 8.27 -11.97 9.35
C GLU A 3 7.43 -10.75 9.69
N ARG A 4 7.11 -10.58 10.97
CA ARG A 4 6.34 -9.45 11.46
C ARG A 4 7.06 -8.11 11.17
N TRP A 5 8.36 -8.07 11.39
CA TRP A 5 9.14 -6.86 11.14
C TRP A 5 9.12 -6.52 9.65
N TYR A 6 9.28 -7.52 8.80
CA TYR A 6 9.30 -7.32 7.36
C TYR A 6 7.94 -6.84 6.86
N LYS A 7 6.86 -7.41 7.40
CA LYS A 7 5.51 -6.97 7.07
C LYS A 7 5.31 -5.51 7.44
N GLN A 8 5.75 -5.11 8.63
CA GLN A 8 5.61 -3.73 9.08
C GLN A 8 6.39 -2.79 8.16
N TYR A 9 7.54 -3.21 7.71
CA TYR A 9 8.35 -2.43 6.77
C TYR A 9 7.59 -2.21 5.46
N ARG A 10 6.95 -3.24 4.94
CA ARG A 10 6.16 -3.12 3.71
C ARG A 10 4.96 -2.19 3.91
N LEU A 11 4.27 -2.31 5.04
CA LEU A 11 3.13 -1.44 5.33
C LEU A 11 3.56 0.02 5.46
N ASN A 12 4.71 0.26 6.10
CA ASN A 12 5.24 1.62 6.21
C ASN A 12 5.53 2.21 4.84
N TRP A 13 6.05 1.40 3.93
CA TRP A 13 6.36 1.86 2.59
C TRP A 13 5.11 2.22 1.81
N ILE A 14 4.00 1.52 2.04
CA ILE A 14 2.72 1.88 1.43
C ILE A 14 2.34 3.29 1.85
N GLY A 15 2.41 3.58 3.15
CA GLY A 15 2.10 4.92 3.65
C GLY A 15 3.01 5.99 3.07
N GLU A 16 4.30 5.69 2.96
CA GLU A 16 5.26 6.61 2.37
C GLU A 16 4.93 6.90 0.91
N SER A 17 4.60 5.85 0.15
CA SER A 17 4.26 6.01 -1.27
C SER A 17 3.02 6.88 -1.45
N LEU A 18 2.01 6.68 -0.62
CA LEU A 18 0.81 7.50 -0.67
C LEU A 18 1.13 8.96 -0.39
N ARG A 19 2.02 9.22 0.58
CA ARG A 19 2.38 10.56 0.95
C ARG A 19 3.23 11.25 -0.11
N ILE A 20 4.17 10.50 -0.70
CA ILE A 20 5.12 11.06 -1.67
C ILE A 20 4.54 11.13 -3.07
N PHE A 21 3.93 10.03 -3.51
CA PHE A 21 3.44 9.90 -4.90
C PHE A 21 1.94 10.09 -5.04
N GLY A 22 1.18 9.94 -3.96
CA GLY A 22 -0.26 10.07 -4.00
C GLY A 22 -1.00 8.82 -4.44
N PHE A 23 -0.29 7.73 -4.70
CA PHE A 23 -0.91 6.47 -5.11
C PHE A 23 0.03 5.30 -4.87
N ILE A 24 -0.55 4.09 -4.91
CA ILE A 24 0.24 2.86 -4.83
C ILE A 24 -0.53 1.74 -5.53
N ASN A 25 0.17 0.83 -6.19
CA ASN A 25 -0.45 -0.36 -6.76
C ASN A 25 0.39 -1.59 -6.41
N ARG A 26 -0.16 -2.78 -6.75
CA ARG A 26 0.50 -4.04 -6.43
C ARG A 26 1.88 -4.16 -7.07
N GLU A 27 2.00 -3.70 -8.31
CA GLU A 27 3.28 -3.82 -9.02
C GLU A 27 4.40 -3.10 -8.30
N HIS A 28 4.11 -1.97 -7.68
CA HIS A 28 5.11 -1.23 -6.93
C HIS A 28 5.66 -2.07 -5.78
N LEU A 29 4.75 -2.74 -5.05
CA LEU A 29 5.16 -3.61 -3.95
C LEU A 29 5.93 -4.82 -4.44
N GLU A 30 5.45 -5.43 -5.52
CA GLU A 30 6.10 -6.62 -6.08
C GLU A 30 7.54 -6.31 -6.48
N LYS A 31 7.74 -5.19 -7.15
CA LYS A 31 9.07 -4.80 -7.62
C LYS A 31 9.97 -4.33 -6.49
N LYS A 32 9.40 -3.58 -5.56
CA LYS A 32 10.18 -3.03 -4.44
C LYS A 32 10.70 -4.13 -3.51
N PHE A 33 9.86 -5.10 -3.20
CA PHE A 33 10.17 -6.11 -2.20
C PHE A 33 10.40 -7.51 -2.77
N GLY A 34 10.17 -7.69 -4.06
CA GLY A 34 10.31 -9.01 -4.67
C GLY A 34 9.30 -10.02 -4.16
N ILE A 35 8.09 -9.56 -3.84
CA ILE A 35 7.04 -10.43 -3.32
C ILE A 35 6.04 -10.79 -4.41
N SER A 36 5.25 -11.82 -4.14
CA SER A 36 4.24 -12.30 -5.09
C SER A 36 3.04 -11.35 -5.17
N THR A 37 2.28 -11.47 -6.26
CA THR A 37 1.06 -10.70 -6.43
C THR A 37 0.06 -10.92 -5.29
N PRO A 38 -0.21 -12.17 -4.86
CA PRO A 38 -1.10 -12.37 -3.72
C PRO A 38 -0.59 -11.71 -2.43
N GLN A 39 0.71 -11.74 -2.20
CA GLN A 39 1.27 -11.12 -1.01
C GLN A 39 1.13 -9.60 -1.07
N ALA A 40 1.37 -9.01 -2.23
CA ALA A 40 1.20 -7.57 -2.42
C ALA A 40 -0.26 -7.16 -2.17
N SER A 41 -1.20 -7.94 -2.69
CA SER A 41 -2.63 -7.69 -2.47
C SER A 41 -3.00 -7.77 -1.00
N LYS A 42 -2.45 -8.75 -0.28
CA LYS A 42 -2.70 -8.88 1.15
C LYS A 42 -2.17 -7.68 1.92
N ASP A 43 -0.99 -7.21 1.54
CA ASP A 43 -0.39 -6.05 2.21
C ASP A 43 -1.24 -4.80 2.00
N LEU A 44 -1.72 -4.58 0.77
CA LEU A 44 -2.57 -3.43 0.48
C LEU A 44 -3.90 -3.50 1.22
N ASN A 45 -4.50 -4.68 1.25
CA ASN A 45 -5.75 -4.88 1.98
C ASN A 45 -5.55 -4.65 3.48
N GLU A 46 -4.44 -5.13 4.02
CA GLU A 46 -4.13 -4.96 5.44
C GLU A 46 -3.93 -3.48 5.77
N TYR A 47 -3.17 -2.77 4.92
CA TYR A 47 -2.96 -1.35 5.14
C TYR A 47 -4.29 -0.58 5.09
N HIS A 48 -5.15 -0.92 4.13
CA HIS A 48 -6.44 -0.27 3.99
C HIS A 48 -7.34 -0.56 5.19
N ARG A 49 -7.27 -1.79 5.71
CA ARG A 49 -8.06 -2.16 6.89
C ARG A 49 -7.62 -1.37 8.12
N LEU A 50 -6.31 -1.17 8.28
CA LEU A 50 -5.77 -0.44 9.41
C LEU A 50 -5.94 1.07 9.27
N ASN A 51 -6.01 1.56 8.04
CA ASN A 51 -6.08 2.99 7.75
C ASN A 51 -7.16 3.24 6.71
N PRO A 52 -8.44 3.02 7.05
CA PRO A 52 -9.51 3.07 6.05
C PRO A 52 -9.71 4.43 5.40
N ASP A 53 -9.28 5.50 6.06
CA ASP A 53 -9.43 6.85 5.51
C ASP A 53 -8.21 7.33 4.75
N ALA A 54 -7.16 6.50 4.66
CA ALA A 54 -5.90 6.92 4.05
C ALA A 54 -5.92 6.83 2.54
N MET A 55 -6.67 5.91 1.99
CA MET A 55 -6.69 5.67 0.55
C MET A 55 -8.00 5.02 0.11
N HIS A 56 -8.24 5.07 -1.20
CA HIS A 56 -9.38 4.38 -1.80
C HIS A 56 -8.93 3.74 -3.10
N TYR A 57 -9.59 2.64 -3.49
CA TYR A 57 -9.25 1.96 -4.73
C TYR A 57 -9.95 2.62 -5.91
N ASN A 58 -9.19 2.98 -6.93
CA ASN A 58 -9.73 3.53 -8.16
C ASN A 58 -9.80 2.42 -9.20
N VAL A 59 -11.01 2.01 -9.55
CA VAL A 59 -11.23 0.89 -10.46
C VAL A 59 -10.72 1.19 -11.86
N SER A 60 -10.93 2.41 -12.33
CA SER A 60 -10.50 2.81 -13.67
C SER A 60 -8.99 2.79 -13.83
N LEU A 61 -8.28 3.27 -12.81
CA LEU A 61 -6.82 3.34 -12.83
C LEU A 61 -6.18 2.08 -12.28
N LYS A 62 -6.97 1.21 -11.65
CA LYS A 62 -6.51 -0.05 -11.05
C LYS A 62 -5.38 0.15 -10.06
N LYS A 63 -5.56 1.14 -9.20
CA LYS A 63 -4.59 1.42 -8.14
C LYS A 63 -5.27 2.13 -6.98
N TYR A 64 -4.58 2.14 -5.85
CA TYR A 64 -5.06 2.86 -4.68
C TYR A 64 -4.58 4.31 -4.74
N ILE A 65 -5.50 5.23 -4.48
CA ILE A 65 -5.23 6.66 -4.52
C ILE A 65 -5.29 7.19 -3.10
N ALA A 66 -4.32 8.02 -2.73
CA ALA A 66 -4.32 8.65 -1.42
C ALA A 66 -5.51 9.59 -1.29
N ASN A 67 -6.19 9.51 -0.15
CA ASN A 67 -7.25 10.45 0.15
C ASN A 67 -6.62 11.76 0.59
N ILE A 68 -6.93 12.83 -0.11
CA ILE A 68 -6.40 14.13 0.25
C ILE A 68 -7.31 14.72 1.31
N LYS A 69 -6.74 14.96 2.48
CA LYS A 69 -7.47 15.63 3.53
C LYS A 69 -7.12 17.10 3.46
N ASP A 70 -8.12 17.90 3.16
CA ASP A 70 -7.96 19.33 3.24
C ASP A 70 -7.86 19.69 4.71
N SER A 71 -6.71 20.14 5.08
CA SER A 71 -6.48 20.57 6.44
C SER A 71 -7.11 21.95 6.68
#